data_9f70b1c3fbfaee861658974b404020fd
#
_entry.id   9f70b1c3fbfaee861658974b404020fd
#
_cell.length_a   1.000
_cell.length_b   1.000
_cell.length_c   1.000
_cell.angle_alpha   90.00
_cell.angle_beta   90.00
_cell.angle_gamma   90.00
#
_symmetry.space_group_name_H-M   'P 1'
#
loop_
_entity.id
_entity.type
_entity.pdbx_description
1 polymer ?
#
loop_
_entity_poly.entity_id
_entity_poly.type
_entity_poly.pdbx_seq_one_letter_code
_entity_poly.pdbx_strand_id
1 'polypeptide(L)'
;RLTMLDAVKKYSGVDFNEIKTLDEARAAAKEHNVEFEPHHKKGDILNLFFEAFVEEHLIQPTFIMDHPIEISPLTKKKPENPDYVERFEFFMNGWEMANAYSELNDPIDQRERFKAQEELFALGDEEANHTDEDFLYALELGMPPTGGIGFGIDRMVMLLTDSPAIRDVLFFPTMKPLNGVKDEIGVSSEAVEAPKAEPEKIDFSKVEIEPLFKNFVDFETFSKSDFR
;
A
#
# COMPACT_ATOMS: atom_id res chain seq x y z
N ARG A 1 5.78 4.57 17.54
CA ARG A 1 6.13 3.39 16.75
C ARG A 1 5.71 2.16 17.53
N LEU A 2 5.08 1.21 16.88
CA LEU A 2 4.67 -0.10 17.42
C LEU A 2 4.98 -1.15 16.37
N THR A 3 5.32 -2.37 16.80
CA THR A 3 5.26 -3.53 15.90
C THR A 3 3.80 -3.95 15.74
N MET A 4 3.44 -4.63 14.66
CA MET A 4 2.09 -5.17 14.48
C MET A 4 1.73 -6.12 15.63
N LEU A 5 2.66 -6.94 16.07
CA LEU A 5 2.49 -7.84 17.24
C LEU A 5 2.16 -7.08 18.52
N ASP A 6 2.93 -6.04 18.84
CA ASP A 6 2.70 -5.24 20.04
C ASP A 6 1.38 -4.46 19.97
N ALA A 7 1.02 -3.98 18.78
CA ALA A 7 -0.23 -3.27 18.56
C ALA A 7 -1.44 -4.20 18.77
N VAL A 8 -1.44 -5.38 18.16
CA VAL A 8 -2.49 -6.39 18.35
C VAL A 8 -2.58 -6.81 19.81
N LYS A 9 -1.46 -7.14 20.45
CA LYS A 9 -1.44 -7.47 21.89
C LYS A 9 -2.04 -6.37 22.76
N LYS A 10 -1.70 -5.11 22.46
CA LYS A 10 -2.16 -3.94 23.23
C LYS A 10 -3.67 -3.74 23.16
N TYR A 11 -4.27 -3.91 21.99
CA TYR A 11 -5.68 -3.55 21.78
C TYR A 11 -6.63 -4.74 21.82
N SER A 12 -6.21 -5.93 21.39
CA SER A 12 -7.03 -7.15 21.48
C SER A 12 -6.77 -7.97 22.73
N GLY A 13 -5.61 -7.81 23.39
CA GLY A 13 -5.16 -8.66 24.50
C GLY A 13 -4.51 -9.97 24.05
N VAL A 14 -4.52 -10.30 22.77
CA VAL A 14 -3.97 -11.55 22.22
C VAL A 14 -2.49 -11.39 21.90
N ASP A 15 -1.64 -12.20 22.48
CA ASP A 15 -0.19 -12.20 22.21
C ASP A 15 0.18 -13.22 21.13
N PHE A 16 0.32 -12.75 19.89
CA PHE A 16 0.72 -13.59 18.76
C PHE A 16 2.17 -14.12 18.86
N ASN A 17 2.99 -13.60 19.78
CA ASN A 17 4.29 -14.20 20.06
C ASN A 17 4.16 -15.58 20.77
N GLU A 18 3.07 -15.78 21.49
CA GLU A 18 2.78 -17.06 22.18
C GLU A 18 2.09 -18.07 21.24
N ILE A 19 1.42 -17.62 20.19
CA ILE A 19 0.77 -18.43 19.16
C ILE A 19 1.83 -19.01 18.22
N LYS A 20 1.99 -20.34 18.21
CA LYS A 20 3.03 -21.01 17.43
C LYS A 20 2.50 -21.68 16.16
N THR A 21 1.26 -22.10 16.18
CA THR A 21 0.65 -22.87 15.09
C THR A 21 -0.52 -22.11 14.44
N LEU A 22 -0.85 -22.49 13.21
CA LEU A 22 -2.03 -21.98 12.51
C LEU A 22 -3.33 -22.33 13.24
N ASP A 23 -3.41 -23.53 13.82
CA ASP A 23 -4.61 -23.97 14.55
C ASP A 23 -4.85 -23.14 15.80
N GLU A 24 -3.79 -22.76 16.52
CA GLU A 24 -3.86 -21.83 17.65
C GLU A 24 -4.33 -20.43 17.19
N ALA A 25 -3.82 -19.91 16.06
CA ALA A 25 -4.26 -18.64 15.50
C ALA A 25 -5.75 -18.67 15.11
N ARG A 26 -6.20 -19.75 14.48
CA ARG A 26 -7.61 -19.97 14.13
C ARG A 26 -8.50 -20.10 15.36
N ALA A 27 -8.00 -20.74 16.43
CA ALA A 27 -8.73 -20.82 17.69
C ALA A 27 -8.91 -19.45 18.33
N ALA A 28 -7.84 -18.65 18.39
CA ALA A 28 -7.91 -17.27 18.87
C ALA A 28 -8.87 -16.40 18.02
N ALA A 29 -8.85 -16.54 16.70
CA ALA A 29 -9.77 -15.82 15.82
C ALA A 29 -11.23 -16.15 16.14
N LYS A 30 -11.57 -17.42 16.31
CA LYS A 30 -12.92 -17.86 16.69
C LYS A 30 -13.34 -17.33 18.06
N GLU A 31 -12.45 -17.34 19.04
CA GLU A 31 -12.71 -16.85 20.40
C GLU A 31 -13.04 -15.34 20.39
N HIS A 32 -12.37 -14.58 19.48
CA HIS A 32 -12.53 -13.12 19.36
C HIS A 32 -13.52 -12.69 18.26
N ASN A 33 -14.23 -13.63 17.64
CA ASN A 33 -15.18 -13.39 16.54
C ASN A 33 -14.53 -12.70 15.33
N VAL A 34 -13.26 -13.00 15.05
CA VAL A 34 -12.57 -12.58 13.83
C VAL A 34 -12.85 -13.61 12.74
N GLU A 35 -13.48 -13.19 11.68
CA GLU A 35 -13.78 -14.05 10.53
C GLU A 35 -12.51 -14.29 9.71
N PHE A 36 -12.32 -15.50 9.21
CA PHE A 36 -11.17 -15.86 8.38
C PHE A 36 -11.54 -16.94 7.36
N GLU A 37 -10.83 -16.94 6.24
CA GLU A 37 -11.00 -17.92 5.17
C GLU A 37 -10.11 -19.16 5.38
N PRO A 38 -10.48 -20.32 4.79
CA PRO A 38 -9.72 -21.58 4.96
C PRO A 38 -8.26 -21.50 4.48
N HIS A 39 -7.96 -20.65 3.50
CA HIS A 39 -6.63 -20.45 2.93
C HIS A 39 -5.74 -19.52 3.76
N HIS A 40 -6.31 -18.74 4.69
CA HIS A 40 -5.55 -17.83 5.53
C HIS A 40 -4.53 -18.56 6.38
N LYS A 41 -3.29 -18.06 6.38
CA LYS A 41 -2.17 -18.49 7.20
C LYS A 41 -2.12 -17.69 8.51
N LYS A 42 -1.12 -17.94 9.32
CA LYS A 42 -0.98 -17.27 10.62
C LYS A 42 -0.81 -15.76 10.50
N GLY A 43 -0.03 -15.30 9.51
CA GLY A 43 0.21 -13.87 9.28
C GLY A 43 -1.04 -13.15 8.79
N ASP A 44 -1.86 -13.80 7.96
CA ASP A 44 -3.14 -13.24 7.52
C ASP A 44 -4.09 -13.06 8.72
N ILE A 45 -4.14 -14.05 9.63
CA ILE A 45 -4.97 -13.95 10.84
C ILE A 45 -4.47 -12.81 11.75
N LEU A 46 -3.16 -12.63 11.90
CA LEU A 46 -2.60 -11.50 12.63
C LEU A 46 -3.05 -10.17 12.03
N ASN A 47 -3.07 -10.06 10.69
CA ASN A 47 -3.56 -8.86 10.00
C ASN A 47 -5.05 -8.63 10.25
N LEU A 48 -5.88 -9.66 10.19
CA LEU A 48 -7.30 -9.56 10.51
C LEU A 48 -7.56 -9.07 11.95
N PHE A 49 -6.72 -9.49 12.90
CA PHE A 49 -6.77 -8.93 14.26
C PHE A 49 -6.36 -7.46 14.30
N PHE A 50 -5.37 -7.07 13.51
CA PHE A 50 -4.95 -5.70 13.40
C PHE A 50 -6.08 -4.81 12.86
N GLU A 51 -6.72 -5.20 11.77
CA GLU A 51 -7.86 -4.50 11.17
C GLU A 51 -9.04 -4.39 12.15
N ALA A 52 -9.37 -5.49 12.83
CA ALA A 52 -10.54 -5.54 13.71
C ALA A 52 -10.37 -4.78 15.03
N PHE A 53 -9.16 -4.69 15.58
CA PHE A 53 -8.96 -4.19 16.95
C PHE A 53 -8.00 -3.00 17.06
N VAL A 54 -7.21 -2.70 16.04
CA VAL A 54 -6.13 -1.71 16.16
C VAL A 54 -6.38 -0.46 15.35
N GLU A 55 -6.74 -0.58 14.08
CA GLU A 55 -6.79 0.55 13.12
C GLU A 55 -7.60 1.73 13.64
N GLU A 56 -8.81 1.49 14.14
CA GLU A 56 -9.71 2.54 14.64
C GLU A 56 -9.14 3.31 15.84
N HIS A 57 -8.18 2.74 16.54
CA HIS A 57 -7.52 3.36 17.70
C HIS A 57 -6.28 4.19 17.33
N LEU A 58 -5.83 4.15 16.08
CA LEU A 58 -4.64 4.84 15.60
C LEU A 58 -4.93 6.31 15.22
N ILE A 59 -5.50 7.06 16.16
CA ILE A 59 -5.86 8.48 15.95
C ILE A 59 -4.60 9.35 15.87
N GLN A 60 -3.64 9.15 16.78
CA GLN A 60 -2.38 9.89 16.79
C GLN A 60 -1.39 9.33 15.78
N PRO A 61 -0.52 10.15 15.17
CA PRO A 61 0.47 9.70 14.21
C PRO A 61 1.27 8.49 14.73
N THR A 62 1.09 7.35 14.08
CA THR A 62 1.66 6.06 14.53
C THR A 62 2.25 5.29 13.36
N PHE A 63 3.48 4.80 13.51
CA PHE A 63 4.09 3.85 12.59
C PHE A 63 3.85 2.44 13.10
N ILE A 64 3.23 1.60 12.27
CA ILE A 64 3.08 0.16 12.49
C ILE A 64 4.16 -0.55 11.68
N MET A 65 4.98 -1.33 12.35
CA MET A 65 6.16 -1.98 11.75
C MET A 65 6.05 -3.50 11.84
N ASP A 66 6.93 -4.18 11.12
CA ASP A 66 7.09 -5.63 11.20
C ASP A 66 5.81 -6.38 10.79
N HIS A 67 5.37 -6.10 9.56
CA HIS A 67 4.24 -6.78 8.95
C HIS A 67 4.57 -8.25 8.63
N PRO A 68 3.58 -9.17 8.67
CA PRO A 68 3.80 -10.56 8.28
C PRO A 68 4.20 -10.69 6.81
N ILE A 69 4.96 -11.73 6.53
CA ILE A 69 5.43 -12.05 5.19
C ILE A 69 4.29 -12.41 4.23
N GLU A 70 3.23 -13.03 4.74
CA GLU A 70 2.08 -13.50 3.97
C GLU A 70 1.38 -12.35 3.24
N ILE A 71 1.26 -11.19 3.89
CA ILE A 71 0.59 -10.00 3.33
C ILE A 71 1.57 -9.01 2.66
N SER A 72 2.82 -9.42 2.41
CA SER A 72 3.86 -8.50 1.94
C SER A 72 4.71 -9.13 0.83
N PRO A 73 4.13 -9.46 -0.33
CA PRO A 73 4.79 -10.27 -1.36
C PRO A 73 5.98 -9.59 -2.06
N LEU A 74 6.11 -8.27 -1.99
CA LEU A 74 7.15 -7.49 -2.68
C LEU A 74 8.22 -6.93 -1.72
N THR A 75 8.16 -7.35 -0.45
CA THR A 75 8.97 -6.75 0.61
C THR A 75 10.07 -7.70 1.08
N LYS A 76 11.23 -7.13 1.40
CA LYS A 76 12.38 -7.86 1.93
C LYS A 76 12.11 -8.40 3.33
N LYS A 77 12.48 -9.66 3.57
CA LYS A 77 12.41 -10.30 4.90
C LYS A 77 13.34 -9.61 5.89
N LYS A 78 12.96 -9.59 7.15
CA LYS A 78 13.87 -9.23 8.23
C LYS A 78 14.90 -10.33 8.44
N PRO A 79 16.20 -10.01 8.48
CA PRO A 79 17.24 -11.03 8.71
C PRO A 79 17.09 -11.76 10.03
N GLU A 80 16.62 -11.07 11.07
CA GLU A 80 16.49 -11.61 12.43
C GLU A 80 15.26 -12.51 12.60
N ASN A 81 14.21 -12.26 11.83
CA ASN A 81 12.95 -13.01 11.87
C ASN A 81 12.27 -13.02 10.50
N PRO A 82 12.53 -14.04 9.67
CA PRO A 82 12.03 -14.10 8.29
C PRO A 82 10.50 -14.23 8.14
N ASP A 83 9.76 -14.47 9.22
CA ASP A 83 8.30 -14.47 9.22
C ASP A 83 7.72 -13.05 9.09
N TYR A 84 8.57 -12.05 9.29
CA TYR A 84 8.22 -10.63 9.18
C TYR A 84 9.12 -9.93 8.16
N VAL A 85 8.63 -8.79 7.67
CA VAL A 85 9.30 -8.03 6.61
C VAL A 85 9.71 -6.63 7.08
N GLU A 86 10.66 -6.03 6.36
CA GLU A 86 11.11 -4.66 6.55
C GLU A 86 10.09 -3.67 5.95
N ARG A 87 8.91 -3.55 6.60
CA ARG A 87 7.79 -2.71 6.18
C ARG A 87 7.27 -1.90 7.35
N PHE A 88 6.83 -0.69 7.07
CA PHE A 88 5.98 0.05 7.97
C PHE A 88 4.82 0.70 7.24
N GLU A 89 3.73 0.86 7.93
CA GLU A 89 2.61 1.71 7.54
C GLU A 89 2.48 2.86 8.53
N PHE A 90 2.13 4.03 8.01
CA PHE A 90 1.90 5.22 8.80
C PHE A 90 0.41 5.48 8.92
N PHE A 91 -0.10 5.45 10.13
CA PHE A 91 -1.51 5.72 10.46
C PHE A 91 -1.66 7.07 11.13
N MET A 92 -2.75 7.75 10.80
CA MET A 92 -3.25 8.92 11.50
C MET A 92 -4.74 9.04 11.30
N ASN A 93 -5.49 9.38 12.36
CA ASN A 93 -6.94 9.49 12.34
C ASN A 93 -7.67 8.19 11.95
N GLY A 94 -7.09 7.02 12.28
CA GLY A 94 -7.60 5.72 11.89
C GLY A 94 -7.40 5.39 10.39
N TRP A 95 -6.63 6.18 9.66
CA TRP A 95 -6.37 6.00 8.23
C TRP A 95 -4.91 5.66 7.99
N GLU A 96 -4.66 4.69 7.11
CA GLU A 96 -3.35 4.49 6.52
C GLU A 96 -3.03 5.68 5.61
N MET A 97 -2.00 6.44 5.98
CA MET A 97 -1.54 7.63 5.26
C MET A 97 -0.38 7.34 4.33
N ALA A 98 0.45 6.37 4.68
CA ALA A 98 1.58 5.94 3.87
C ALA A 98 1.96 4.49 4.17
N ASN A 99 2.57 3.85 3.16
CA ASN A 99 3.11 2.52 3.22
C ASN A 99 4.52 2.53 2.63
N ALA A 100 5.48 1.94 3.34
CA ALA A 100 6.88 1.96 2.93
C ALA A 100 7.59 0.67 3.33
N TYR A 101 8.51 0.23 2.48
CA TYR A 101 9.28 -0.98 2.73
C TYR A 101 10.62 -1.01 2.01
N SER A 102 11.49 -1.91 2.48
CA SER A 102 12.67 -2.31 1.71
C SER A 102 12.24 -3.21 0.57
N GLU A 103 12.53 -2.81 -0.66
CA GLU A 103 12.17 -3.55 -1.86
C GLU A 103 12.85 -4.93 -1.86
N LEU A 104 12.07 -5.98 -2.19
CA LEU A 104 12.64 -7.31 -2.40
C LEU A 104 13.43 -7.31 -3.71
N ASN A 105 14.74 -7.37 -3.60
CA ASN A 105 15.67 -7.31 -4.73
C ASN A 105 16.36 -8.64 -5.05
N ASP A 106 15.89 -9.74 -4.46
CA ASP A 106 16.32 -11.10 -4.77
C ASP A 106 15.33 -11.76 -5.72
N PRO A 107 15.68 -12.02 -6.99
CA PRO A 107 14.76 -12.60 -7.97
C PRO A 107 14.33 -14.04 -7.62
N ILE A 108 15.14 -14.79 -6.87
CA ILE A 108 14.80 -16.15 -6.45
C ILE A 108 13.72 -16.11 -5.39
N ASP A 109 13.89 -15.31 -4.34
CA ASP A 109 12.85 -15.11 -3.30
C ASP A 109 11.57 -14.52 -3.90
N GLN A 110 11.70 -13.53 -4.82
CA GLN A 110 10.54 -12.94 -5.46
C GLN A 110 9.74 -13.96 -6.29
N ARG A 111 10.41 -14.85 -7.00
CA ARG A 111 9.72 -15.92 -7.75
C ARG A 111 8.97 -16.88 -6.82
N GLU A 112 9.54 -17.21 -5.67
CA GLU A 112 8.87 -18.03 -4.64
C GLU A 112 7.63 -17.33 -4.08
N ARG A 113 7.72 -16.00 -3.87
CA ARG A 113 6.57 -15.20 -3.40
C ARG A 113 5.43 -15.17 -4.41
N PHE A 114 5.74 -14.93 -5.69
CA PHE A 114 4.74 -14.95 -6.75
C PHE A 114 4.08 -16.32 -6.89
N LYS A 115 4.86 -17.40 -6.80
CA LYS A 115 4.29 -18.75 -6.81
C LYS A 115 3.32 -18.97 -5.66
N ALA A 116 3.65 -18.49 -4.45
CA ALA A 116 2.74 -18.57 -3.32
C ALA A 116 1.45 -17.76 -3.53
N GLN A 117 1.54 -16.60 -4.22
CA GLN A 117 0.37 -15.80 -4.60
C GLN A 117 -0.50 -16.53 -5.63
N GLU A 118 0.08 -17.18 -6.64
CA GLU A 118 -0.68 -17.99 -7.61
C GLU A 118 -1.42 -19.17 -6.94
N GLU A 119 -0.81 -19.79 -5.93
CA GLU A 119 -1.45 -20.83 -5.15
C GLU A 119 -2.68 -20.27 -4.39
N LEU A 120 -2.59 -19.06 -3.83
CA LEU A 120 -3.71 -18.38 -3.17
C LEU A 120 -4.81 -18.03 -4.18
N PHE A 121 -4.44 -17.50 -5.35
CA PHE A 121 -5.39 -17.23 -6.43
C PHE A 121 -6.16 -18.48 -6.86
N ALA A 122 -5.47 -19.61 -6.99
CA ALA A 122 -6.10 -20.90 -7.32
C ALA A 122 -7.05 -21.40 -6.21
N LEU A 123 -6.91 -20.93 -4.97
CA LEU A 123 -7.80 -21.22 -3.86
C LEU A 123 -8.99 -20.24 -3.75
N GLY A 124 -9.05 -19.24 -4.64
CA GLY A 124 -10.17 -18.28 -4.72
C GLY A 124 -9.86 -16.89 -4.13
N ASP A 125 -8.62 -16.61 -3.80
CA ASP A 125 -8.22 -15.26 -3.39
C ASP A 125 -8.07 -14.36 -4.63
N GLU A 126 -9.08 -13.53 -4.88
CA GLU A 126 -9.12 -12.62 -6.05
C GLU A 126 -8.11 -11.46 -5.95
N GLU A 127 -7.57 -11.19 -4.76
CA GLU A 127 -6.58 -10.13 -4.53
C GLU A 127 -5.14 -10.60 -4.75
N ALA A 128 -4.93 -11.91 -4.86
CA ALA A 128 -3.61 -12.49 -5.06
C ALA A 128 -3.01 -12.12 -6.42
N ASN A 129 -1.71 -11.82 -6.43
CA ASN A 129 -1.02 -11.37 -7.63
C ASN A 129 -0.60 -12.54 -8.52
N HIS A 130 -0.65 -12.32 -9.84
CA HIS A 130 -0.06 -13.23 -10.82
C HIS A 130 1.44 -13.00 -10.93
N THR A 131 2.15 -14.06 -11.35
CA THR A 131 3.58 -13.96 -11.67
C THR A 131 3.81 -12.98 -12.82
N ASP A 132 4.70 -12.00 -12.59
CA ASP A 132 5.16 -11.07 -13.60
C ASP A 132 6.59 -11.44 -14.01
N GLU A 133 6.73 -12.11 -15.16
CA GLU A 133 8.02 -12.55 -15.67
C GLU A 133 8.90 -11.38 -16.14
N ASP A 134 8.31 -10.29 -16.63
CA ASP A 134 9.05 -9.09 -17.03
C ASP A 134 9.65 -8.39 -15.80
N PHE A 135 8.91 -8.34 -14.72
CA PHE A 135 9.39 -7.84 -13.43
C PHE A 135 10.53 -8.71 -12.88
N LEU A 136 10.37 -10.04 -12.89
CA LEU A 136 11.43 -10.96 -12.46
C LEU A 136 12.69 -10.83 -13.31
N TYR A 137 12.54 -10.72 -14.63
CA TYR A 137 13.66 -10.48 -15.53
C TYR A 137 14.38 -9.15 -15.22
N ALA A 138 13.64 -8.10 -14.91
CA ALA A 138 14.23 -6.82 -14.50
C ALA A 138 15.03 -6.96 -13.19
N LEU A 139 14.55 -7.74 -12.22
CA LEU A 139 15.30 -8.05 -11.00
C LEU A 139 16.57 -8.84 -11.27
N GLU A 140 16.55 -9.81 -12.21
CA GLU A 140 17.72 -10.60 -12.61
C GLU A 140 18.82 -9.75 -13.27
N LEU A 141 18.45 -8.67 -13.97
CA LEU A 141 19.40 -7.69 -14.50
C LEU A 141 20.09 -6.87 -13.41
N GLY A 142 19.47 -6.77 -12.25
CA GLY A 142 20.00 -6.17 -11.04
C GLY A 142 19.17 -5.02 -10.51
N MET A 143 18.79 -5.11 -9.23
CA MET A 143 18.18 -4.05 -8.46
C MET A 143 19.05 -3.74 -7.25
N PRO A 144 19.54 -2.51 -7.07
CA PRO A 144 20.32 -2.15 -5.88
C PRO A 144 19.42 -2.18 -4.63
N PRO A 145 19.99 -2.21 -3.43
CA PRO A 145 19.23 -1.98 -2.20
C PRO A 145 18.42 -0.69 -2.31
N THR A 146 17.11 -0.81 -2.23
CA THR A 146 16.17 0.27 -2.50
C THR A 146 15.08 0.26 -1.44
N GLY A 147 14.65 1.43 -0.98
CA GLY A 147 13.44 1.61 -0.18
C GLY A 147 12.40 2.35 -1.00
N GLY A 148 11.15 1.90 -0.91
CA GLY A 148 10.01 2.55 -1.53
C GLY A 148 9.05 3.11 -0.48
N ILE A 149 8.32 4.18 -0.84
CA ILE A 149 7.25 4.74 -0.02
C ILE A 149 6.13 5.25 -0.91
N GLY A 150 4.89 4.90 -0.56
CA GLY A 150 3.68 5.46 -1.13
C GLY A 150 2.94 6.32 -0.12
N PHE A 151 2.52 7.52 -0.52
CA PHE A 151 1.65 8.38 0.28
C PHE A 151 0.27 8.49 -0.35
N GLY A 152 -0.77 8.38 0.46
CA GLY A 152 -2.14 8.70 0.06
C GLY A 152 -2.36 10.21 -0.01
N ILE A 153 -2.12 10.82 -1.17
CA ILE A 153 -2.25 12.29 -1.34
C ILE A 153 -3.67 12.74 -1.06
N ASP A 154 -4.68 12.00 -1.54
CA ASP A 154 -6.08 12.34 -1.28
C ASP A 154 -6.40 12.27 0.21
N ARG A 155 -5.93 11.23 0.92
CA ARG A 155 -6.08 11.12 2.38
C ARG A 155 -5.38 12.26 3.11
N MET A 156 -4.21 12.69 2.65
CA MET A 156 -3.50 13.85 3.20
C MET A 156 -4.31 15.14 3.01
N VAL A 157 -4.90 15.35 1.83
CA VAL A 157 -5.77 16.50 1.56
C VAL A 157 -7.01 16.45 2.45
N MET A 158 -7.67 15.28 2.59
CA MET A 158 -8.81 15.10 3.49
C MET A 158 -8.47 15.53 4.92
N LEU A 159 -7.31 15.10 5.43
CA LEU A 159 -6.87 15.45 6.77
C LEU A 159 -6.60 16.95 6.92
N LEU A 160 -5.90 17.57 5.96
CA LEU A 160 -5.54 18.99 6.00
C LEU A 160 -6.73 19.92 5.82
N THR A 161 -7.79 19.47 5.16
CA THR A 161 -9.01 20.26 4.90
C THR A 161 -10.18 19.89 5.80
N ASP A 162 -9.99 18.96 6.74
CA ASP A 162 -11.04 18.42 7.62
C ASP A 162 -12.24 17.87 6.82
N SER A 163 -11.94 17.17 5.72
CA SER A 163 -12.93 16.58 4.81
C SER A 163 -13.09 15.09 5.09
N PRO A 164 -14.27 14.62 5.57
CA PRO A 164 -14.43 13.23 6.00
C PRO A 164 -14.57 12.23 4.85
N ALA A 165 -14.84 12.70 3.63
CA ALA A 165 -15.06 11.82 2.48
C ALA A 165 -14.12 12.15 1.33
N ILE A 166 -13.51 11.11 0.74
CA ILE A 166 -12.55 11.25 -0.38
C ILE A 166 -13.15 11.98 -1.59
N ARG A 167 -14.44 11.80 -1.86
CA ARG A 167 -15.14 12.50 -2.96
C ARG A 167 -15.14 14.02 -2.82
N ASP A 168 -14.98 14.53 -1.60
CA ASP A 168 -15.01 15.97 -1.34
C ASP A 168 -13.68 16.65 -1.69
N VAL A 169 -12.62 15.86 -1.87
CA VAL A 169 -11.28 16.33 -2.26
C VAL A 169 -10.88 15.94 -3.69
N LEU A 170 -11.70 15.15 -4.37
CA LEU A 170 -11.50 14.79 -5.78
C LEU A 170 -12.21 15.80 -6.69
N PHE A 171 -11.52 16.27 -7.73
CA PHE A 171 -12.13 17.17 -8.73
C PHE A 171 -13.22 16.48 -9.55
N PHE A 172 -13.06 15.19 -9.87
CA PHE A 172 -13.97 14.40 -10.69
C PHE A 172 -14.25 13.03 -10.04
N PRO A 173 -14.99 13.00 -8.92
CA PRO A 173 -15.27 11.74 -8.25
C PRO A 173 -16.21 10.87 -9.08
N THR A 174 -15.91 9.56 -9.16
CA THR A 174 -16.82 8.60 -9.77
C THR A 174 -18.05 8.43 -8.89
N MET A 175 -19.22 8.74 -9.43
CA MET A 175 -20.50 8.69 -8.73
C MET A 175 -21.38 7.59 -9.35
N LYS A 176 -22.23 6.98 -8.52
CA LYS A 176 -23.30 6.13 -9.05
C LYS A 176 -24.25 6.98 -9.88
N PRO A 177 -24.71 6.50 -11.05
CA PRO A 177 -25.69 7.22 -11.86
C PRO A 177 -26.96 7.50 -11.01
N LEU A 178 -27.52 8.69 -11.17
CA LEU A 178 -28.79 9.02 -10.56
C LEU A 178 -29.87 8.08 -11.13
N ASN A 179 -30.68 7.51 -10.25
CA ASN A 179 -31.75 6.58 -10.64
C ASN A 179 -32.59 7.17 -11.78
N GLY A 180 -32.60 6.49 -12.92
CA GLY A 180 -33.46 6.83 -14.09
C GLY A 180 -32.73 7.18 -15.36
N VAL A 181 -31.43 7.43 -15.34
CA VAL A 181 -30.62 7.49 -16.58
C VAL A 181 -30.19 6.05 -16.87
N LYS A 182 -31.02 5.29 -17.58
CA LYS A 182 -30.54 4.11 -18.28
C LYS A 182 -29.49 4.59 -19.26
N ASP A 183 -28.37 3.87 -19.33
CA ASP A 183 -27.30 4.07 -20.32
C ASP A 183 -27.85 3.97 -21.76
N GLU A 184 -28.57 5.01 -22.21
CA GLU A 184 -28.86 5.27 -23.62
C GLU A 184 -27.80 6.17 -24.25
N ILE A 185 -26.56 6.08 -23.74
CA ILE A 185 -25.41 6.37 -24.57
C ILE A 185 -25.05 5.05 -25.24
N GLY A 186 -25.90 4.66 -26.20
CA GLY A 186 -25.47 3.75 -27.24
C GLY A 186 -24.24 4.37 -27.86
N VAL A 187 -23.07 3.90 -27.48
CA VAL A 187 -21.85 4.11 -28.24
C VAL A 187 -22.08 3.36 -29.53
N SER A 188 -22.70 4.04 -30.50
CA SER A 188 -22.59 3.64 -31.90
C SER A 188 -21.09 3.65 -32.18
N SER A 189 -20.59 2.52 -32.67
CA SER A 189 -19.21 2.35 -33.11
C SER A 189 -18.88 3.11 -34.40
N GLU A 190 -19.50 4.25 -34.62
CA GLU A 190 -19.04 5.23 -35.56
C GLU A 190 -18.07 6.15 -34.82
N ALA A 191 -16.80 5.90 -35.07
CA ALA A 191 -15.73 6.77 -34.65
C ALA A 191 -16.02 8.20 -35.17
N VAL A 192 -16.59 9.03 -34.32
CA VAL A 192 -16.54 10.47 -34.54
C VAL A 192 -15.07 10.82 -34.35
N GLU A 193 -14.38 11.00 -35.48
CA GLU A 193 -13.06 11.65 -35.47
C GLU A 193 -13.23 12.97 -34.71
N ALA A 194 -12.73 13.01 -33.47
CA ALA A 194 -12.58 14.23 -32.74
C ALA A 194 -11.74 15.18 -33.62
N PRO A 195 -12.13 16.44 -33.79
CA PRO A 195 -11.31 17.39 -34.51
C PRO A 195 -9.93 17.37 -33.85
N LYS A 196 -8.90 17.02 -34.59
CA LYS A 196 -7.51 17.14 -34.18
C LYS A 196 -7.24 18.62 -33.96
N ALA A 197 -7.55 19.09 -32.73
CA ALA A 197 -6.99 20.36 -32.30
C ALA A 197 -5.47 20.09 -32.22
N GLU A 198 -4.72 20.77 -33.11
CA GLU A 198 -3.27 20.80 -32.97
C GLU A 198 -2.99 21.31 -31.55
N PRO A 199 -2.11 20.62 -30.76
CA PRO A 199 -1.77 21.10 -29.43
C PRO A 199 -1.24 22.52 -29.58
N GLU A 200 -1.92 23.50 -28.96
CA GLU A 200 -1.40 24.84 -28.84
C GLU A 200 0.03 24.75 -28.32
N LYS A 201 0.99 25.18 -29.14
CA LYS A 201 2.37 25.31 -28.73
C LYS A 201 2.44 26.39 -27.66
N ILE A 202 2.41 25.99 -26.40
CA ILE A 202 2.63 26.90 -25.28
C ILE A 202 4.06 27.42 -25.42
N ASP A 203 4.22 28.69 -25.68
CA ASP A 203 5.52 29.36 -25.72
C ASP A 203 6.00 29.61 -24.29
N PHE A 204 6.79 28.68 -23.79
CA PHE A 204 7.39 28.77 -22.48
C PHE A 204 8.45 29.87 -22.34
N SER A 205 8.87 30.52 -23.42
CA SER A 205 9.85 31.61 -23.35
C SER A 205 9.35 32.89 -22.66
N LYS A 206 8.04 32.97 -22.42
CA LYS A 206 7.39 34.10 -21.72
C LYS A 206 6.92 33.78 -20.32
N VAL A 207 7.17 32.56 -19.83
CA VAL A 207 6.80 32.16 -18.48
C VAL A 207 7.98 32.47 -17.56
N GLU A 208 7.89 33.55 -16.79
CA GLU A 208 8.80 33.80 -15.68
C GLU A 208 8.43 32.80 -14.57
N ILE A 209 9.27 31.77 -14.39
CA ILE A 209 9.14 30.83 -13.29
C ILE A 209 9.88 31.47 -12.09
N GLU A 210 9.12 32.01 -11.14
CA GLU A 210 9.71 32.32 -9.84
C GLU A 210 10.11 31.02 -9.14
N PRO A 211 11.38 30.87 -8.71
CA PRO A 211 11.80 29.68 -8.01
C PRO A 211 11.03 29.55 -6.68
N LEU A 212 10.41 28.40 -6.45
CA LEU A 212 9.68 28.05 -5.23
C LEU A 212 10.53 28.20 -3.95
N PHE A 213 11.86 28.15 -4.11
CA PHE A 213 12.82 28.26 -3.01
C PHE A 213 13.79 29.43 -3.29
N LYS A 214 13.95 30.32 -2.31
CA LYS A 214 14.85 31.48 -2.41
C LYS A 214 16.34 31.14 -2.50
N ASN A 215 16.73 29.92 -2.13
CA ASN A 215 18.11 29.45 -2.21
C ASN A 215 18.13 28.08 -2.89
N PHE A 216 18.57 28.03 -4.13
CA PHE A 216 18.93 26.78 -4.78
C PHE A 216 20.24 26.28 -4.19
N VAL A 217 20.21 25.08 -3.62
CA VAL A 217 21.43 24.35 -3.26
C VAL A 217 21.83 23.58 -4.51
N ASP A 218 23.01 23.84 -5.06
CA ASP A 218 23.49 23.06 -6.20
C ASP A 218 23.74 21.59 -5.78
N PHE A 219 23.78 20.70 -6.78
CA PHE A 219 23.92 19.27 -6.53
C PHE A 219 25.20 18.92 -5.76
N GLU A 220 26.28 19.67 -5.96
CA GLU A 220 27.54 19.44 -5.27
C GLU A 220 27.46 19.80 -3.78
N THR A 221 26.77 20.88 -3.44
CA THR A 221 26.49 21.29 -2.07
C THR A 221 25.51 20.32 -1.40
N PHE A 222 24.47 19.90 -2.12
CA PHE A 222 23.51 18.92 -1.63
C PHE A 222 24.16 17.57 -1.32
N SER A 223 25.02 17.06 -2.22
CA SER A 223 25.69 15.76 -2.05
C SER A 223 26.72 15.75 -0.90
N LYS A 224 27.19 16.90 -0.46
CA LYS A 224 28.10 17.06 0.68
C LYS A 224 27.39 17.36 2.00
N SER A 225 26.07 17.57 1.98
CA SER A 225 25.28 17.84 3.17
C SER A 225 25.12 16.57 3.99
N ASP A 226 25.51 16.60 5.25
CA ASP A 226 25.37 15.49 6.19
C ASP A 226 23.96 15.57 6.83
N PHE A 227 23.05 14.73 6.39
CA PHE A 227 21.69 14.60 6.93
C PHE A 227 21.68 13.66 8.14
N ARG A 228 22.36 14.01 9.21
CA ARG A 228 22.30 13.29 10.49
C ARG A 228 21.14 13.74 11.36
#